data_2d063b7b5d7f35fef8f4342e886c7282
#
_entry.id   2d063b7b5d7f35fef8f4342e886c7282
#
_cell.length_a   1.000
_cell.length_b   1.000
_cell.length_c   1.000
_cell.angle_alpha   90.00
_cell.angle_beta   90.00
_cell.angle_gamma   90.00
#
_symmetry.space_group_name_H-M   'P 1'
#
loop_
_entity.id
_entity.type
_entity.pdbx_description
1 polymer ?
#
loop_
_entity_poly.entity_id
_entity_poly.type
_entity_poly.pdbx_seq_one_letter_code
_entity_poly.pdbx_strand_id
1 'polypeptide(L)'
;MNVSEIIENKIARVRHVMEDTAEDSSVKFDSKIKDTLSLIAKRPNSAMAVMDADDIMVGIVTEKDIIVALEKDGAKILELSVDTIMTENPEITDPNAPCKDVLVKMIDGNFRNVPVFDGDVFGGIVQTLEIAEGKLSEVLEENRKLRELIGRLVPTAFYCTSGDDVDKVHQQMVENKLPCVPVVNSNRVMDVIADYEFLTLIGKEDVLKANVKEAKSKKV
;
A
#
# COMPACT_ATOMS: atom_id res chain seq x y z
N MET A 1 -3.74 25.06 -12.56
CA MET A 1 -3.25 23.88 -11.82
C MET A 1 -1.75 24.05 -11.65
N ASN A 2 -1.25 24.21 -10.43
CA ASN A 2 0.19 24.36 -10.15
C ASN A 2 0.81 22.99 -9.80
N VAL A 3 2.15 22.95 -9.67
CA VAL A 3 2.86 21.67 -9.39
C VAL A 3 2.44 21.09 -8.03
N SER A 4 2.16 21.94 -7.04
CA SER A 4 1.67 21.49 -5.73
C SER A 4 0.31 20.81 -5.82
N GLU A 5 -0.63 21.33 -6.61
CA GLU A 5 -1.94 20.71 -6.87
C GLU A 5 -1.80 19.34 -7.55
N ILE A 6 -0.80 19.19 -8.45
CA ILE A 6 -0.53 17.90 -9.10
C ILE A 6 0.01 16.89 -8.09
N ILE A 7 0.86 17.33 -7.16
CA ILE A 7 1.42 16.47 -6.11
C ILE A 7 0.34 16.06 -5.12
N GLU A 8 -0.48 17.01 -4.66
CA GLU A 8 -1.57 16.76 -3.73
C GLU A 8 -2.63 15.77 -4.27
N ASN A 9 -2.93 15.85 -5.57
CA ASN A 9 -3.85 14.91 -6.23
C ASN A 9 -3.31 13.49 -6.39
N LYS A 10 -2.02 13.24 -6.09
CA LYS A 10 -1.41 11.91 -6.16
C LYS A 10 -1.40 11.19 -4.81
N ILE A 11 -1.65 11.91 -3.71
CA ILE A 11 -1.60 11.33 -2.36
C ILE A 11 -2.93 10.62 -2.08
N ALA A 12 -2.86 9.35 -1.72
CA ALA A 12 -4.03 8.60 -1.26
C ALA A 12 -4.55 9.20 0.05
N ARG A 13 -5.83 9.55 0.07
CA ARG A 13 -6.52 10.15 1.23
C ARG A 13 -7.56 9.18 1.77
N VAL A 14 -7.90 9.32 3.04
CA VAL A 14 -8.86 8.46 3.74
C VAL A 14 -10.17 8.32 2.96
N ARG A 15 -10.75 9.41 2.47
CA ARG A 15 -11.99 9.39 1.67
C ARG A 15 -11.96 8.51 0.42
N HIS A 16 -10.78 8.22 -0.12
CA HIS A 16 -10.63 7.42 -1.34
C HIS A 16 -10.58 5.91 -1.07
N VAL A 17 -10.41 5.53 0.18
CA VAL A 17 -10.21 4.13 0.59
C VAL A 17 -11.27 3.64 1.57
N MET A 18 -11.95 4.54 2.27
CA MET A 18 -13.00 4.21 3.22
C MET A 18 -14.23 3.65 2.48
N GLU A 19 -14.63 2.44 2.83
CA GLU A 19 -15.79 1.75 2.27
C GLU A 19 -17.04 1.93 3.12
N ASP A 20 -16.88 2.18 4.42
CA ASP A 20 -17.96 2.30 5.39
C ASP A 20 -18.68 3.66 5.33
N THR A 21 -19.98 3.62 5.60
CA THR A 21 -20.80 4.82 5.81
C THR A 21 -21.14 4.99 7.29
N ALA A 22 -21.54 6.21 7.67
CA ALA A 22 -21.93 6.53 9.03
C ALA A 22 -23.11 5.66 9.53
N GLU A 23 -24.12 5.43 8.67
CA GLU A 23 -25.31 4.66 9.01
C GLU A 23 -24.98 3.21 9.33
N ASP A 24 -24.06 2.62 8.56
CA ASP A 24 -23.69 1.22 8.72
C ASP A 24 -22.70 0.99 9.86
N SER A 25 -21.95 2.01 10.29
CA SER A 25 -20.80 1.86 11.22
C SER A 25 -21.07 2.41 12.63
N SER A 26 -22.34 2.62 13.01
CA SER A 26 -22.68 3.14 14.33
C SER A 26 -23.76 2.32 15.06
N VAL A 27 -23.73 2.40 16.38
CA VAL A 27 -24.75 1.87 17.30
C VAL A 27 -25.02 2.89 18.40
N LYS A 28 -26.19 2.79 19.03
CA LYS A 28 -26.51 3.61 20.20
C LYS A 28 -25.80 3.07 21.45
N PHE A 29 -25.44 3.96 22.38
CA PHE A 29 -24.68 3.64 23.60
C PHE A 29 -25.40 2.63 24.51
N ASP A 30 -26.74 2.58 24.47
CA ASP A 30 -27.56 1.65 25.23
C ASP A 30 -27.84 0.33 24.50
N SER A 31 -27.30 0.16 23.27
CA SER A 31 -27.42 -1.08 22.52
C SER A 31 -26.78 -2.25 23.26
N LYS A 32 -27.42 -3.42 23.23
CA LYS A 32 -26.85 -4.60 23.86
C LYS A 32 -25.64 -5.12 23.11
N ILE A 33 -24.65 -5.59 23.84
CA ILE A 33 -23.40 -6.14 23.26
C ILE A 33 -23.71 -7.30 22.31
N LYS A 34 -24.68 -8.18 22.58
CA LYS A 34 -25.08 -9.28 21.69
C LYS A 34 -25.58 -8.79 20.33
N ASP A 35 -26.34 -7.70 20.32
CA ASP A 35 -26.92 -7.14 19.10
C ASP A 35 -25.82 -6.46 18.28
N THR A 36 -24.94 -5.72 18.95
CA THR A 36 -23.74 -5.10 18.35
C THR A 36 -22.78 -6.15 17.79
N LEU A 37 -22.52 -7.25 18.51
CA LEU A 37 -21.74 -8.37 18.02
C LEU A 37 -22.35 -8.98 16.75
N SER A 38 -23.66 -9.10 16.69
CA SER A 38 -24.38 -9.60 15.52
C SER A 38 -24.26 -8.67 14.31
N LEU A 39 -24.12 -7.36 14.52
CA LEU A 39 -23.84 -6.38 13.47
C LEU A 39 -22.39 -6.47 13.01
N ILE A 40 -21.44 -6.46 13.93
CA ILE A 40 -20.01 -6.59 13.63
C ILE A 40 -19.73 -7.87 12.82
N ALA A 41 -20.33 -9.01 13.22
CA ALA A 41 -20.11 -10.30 12.59
C ALA A 41 -20.57 -10.38 11.12
N LYS A 42 -21.43 -9.47 10.68
CA LYS A 42 -21.94 -9.41 9.30
C LYS A 42 -21.13 -8.49 8.39
N ARG A 43 -20.12 -7.84 8.92
CA ARG A 43 -19.38 -6.76 8.25
C ARG A 43 -17.90 -7.13 8.10
N PRO A 44 -17.25 -6.63 7.06
CA PRO A 44 -15.78 -6.69 6.98
C PRO A 44 -15.10 -5.88 8.10
N ASN A 45 -15.76 -4.81 8.54
CA ASN A 45 -15.27 -3.95 9.62
C ASN A 45 -15.58 -4.54 11.00
N SER A 46 -14.54 -4.69 11.81
CA SER A 46 -14.62 -5.27 13.15
C SER A 46 -14.88 -4.23 14.26
N ALA A 47 -15.48 -3.08 13.93
CA ALA A 47 -15.71 -1.97 14.84
C ALA A 47 -17.02 -1.23 14.56
N MET A 48 -17.59 -0.62 15.62
CA MET A 48 -18.77 0.26 15.55
C MET A 48 -18.50 1.52 16.37
N ALA A 49 -18.86 2.69 15.81
CA ALA A 49 -18.94 3.91 16.58
C ALA A 49 -20.13 3.86 17.56
N VAL A 50 -19.93 4.35 18.75
CA VAL A 50 -20.97 4.39 19.78
C VAL A 50 -21.51 5.82 19.88
N MET A 51 -22.80 5.99 19.61
CA MET A 51 -23.49 7.28 19.59
C MET A 51 -24.37 7.44 20.84
N ASP A 52 -24.40 8.62 21.39
CA ASP A 52 -25.34 8.97 22.45
C ASP A 52 -26.76 9.27 21.92
N ALA A 53 -27.63 9.79 22.79
CA ALA A 53 -29.02 10.10 22.44
C ALA A 53 -29.15 11.26 21.45
N ASP A 54 -28.15 12.15 21.39
CA ASP A 54 -28.10 13.33 20.52
C ASP A 54 -27.33 13.06 19.22
N ASP A 55 -27.03 11.79 18.91
CA ASP A 55 -26.22 11.34 17.76
C ASP A 55 -24.75 11.83 17.78
N ILE A 56 -24.24 12.16 18.98
CA ILE A 56 -22.82 12.49 19.18
C ILE A 56 -22.04 11.21 19.47
N MET A 57 -20.92 11.01 18.78
CA MET A 57 -20.06 9.87 19.05
C MET A 57 -19.37 10.01 20.42
N VAL A 58 -19.58 9.04 21.28
CA VAL A 58 -18.99 8.97 22.63
C VAL A 58 -17.90 7.93 22.77
N GLY A 59 -17.80 6.99 21.82
CA GLY A 59 -16.78 5.95 21.87
C GLY A 59 -16.75 5.07 20.63
N ILE A 60 -15.90 4.06 20.68
CA ILE A 60 -15.80 2.98 19.69
C ILE A 60 -15.80 1.63 20.39
N VAL A 61 -16.47 0.64 19.84
CA VAL A 61 -16.46 -0.75 20.31
C VAL A 61 -15.97 -1.65 19.19
N THR A 62 -15.07 -2.58 19.51
CA THR A 62 -14.49 -3.51 18.56
C THR A 62 -14.78 -4.96 18.95
N GLU A 63 -14.61 -5.88 18.02
CA GLU A 63 -14.65 -7.32 18.28
C GLU A 63 -13.70 -7.71 19.43
N LYS A 64 -12.51 -7.11 19.50
CA LYS A 64 -11.52 -7.35 20.56
C LYS A 64 -12.05 -6.95 21.93
N ASP A 65 -12.75 -5.82 22.05
CA ASP A 65 -13.31 -5.37 23.32
C ASP A 65 -14.34 -6.37 23.84
N ILE A 66 -15.19 -6.88 22.95
CA ILE A 66 -16.19 -7.92 23.27
C ILE A 66 -15.50 -9.22 23.71
N ILE A 67 -14.44 -9.66 23.00
CA ILE A 67 -13.70 -10.88 23.36
C ILE A 67 -13.03 -10.73 24.74
N VAL A 68 -12.41 -9.60 25.02
CA VAL A 68 -11.76 -9.33 26.33
C VAL A 68 -12.79 -9.30 27.45
N ALA A 69 -13.95 -8.68 27.21
CA ALA A 69 -15.02 -8.63 28.19
C ALA A 69 -15.64 -10.03 28.45
N LEU A 70 -15.79 -10.85 27.39
CA LEU A 70 -16.26 -12.24 27.51
C LEU A 70 -15.28 -13.11 28.30
N GLU A 71 -13.98 -12.95 28.07
CA GLU A 71 -12.95 -13.68 28.80
C GLU A 71 -12.99 -13.36 30.29
N LYS A 72 -13.15 -12.08 30.64
CA LYS A 72 -13.15 -11.59 32.02
C LYS A 72 -14.42 -11.93 32.79
N ASP A 73 -15.60 -11.68 32.18
CA ASP A 73 -16.89 -11.66 32.87
C ASP A 73 -17.87 -12.74 32.37
N GLY A 74 -17.49 -13.50 31.37
CA GLY A 74 -18.32 -14.56 30.79
C GLY A 74 -19.53 -14.03 30.01
N ALA A 75 -20.42 -14.94 29.61
CA ALA A 75 -21.52 -14.63 28.69
C ALA A 75 -22.55 -13.62 29.23
N LYS A 76 -22.54 -13.31 30.54
CA LYS A 76 -23.46 -12.31 31.13
C LYS A 76 -23.28 -10.92 30.52
N ILE A 77 -22.10 -10.58 29.97
CA ILE A 77 -21.82 -9.28 29.34
C ILE A 77 -22.70 -9.05 28.09
N LEU A 78 -23.13 -10.12 27.43
CA LEU A 78 -23.91 -10.01 26.20
C LEU A 78 -25.26 -9.30 26.41
N GLU A 79 -25.77 -9.28 27.63
CA GLU A 79 -27.01 -8.58 27.99
C GLU A 79 -26.76 -7.14 28.47
N LEU A 80 -25.49 -6.75 28.68
CA LEU A 80 -25.12 -5.38 29.03
C LEU A 80 -25.11 -4.47 27.79
N SER A 81 -25.11 -3.16 28.01
CA SER A 81 -24.96 -2.17 26.94
C SER A 81 -23.50 -1.93 26.55
N VAL A 82 -23.27 -1.49 25.32
CA VAL A 82 -21.94 -1.33 24.73
C VAL A 82 -21.11 -0.27 25.41
N ASP A 83 -21.71 0.72 26.05
CA ASP A 83 -21.04 1.75 26.84
C ASP A 83 -20.16 1.17 27.96
N THR A 84 -20.50 -0.02 28.46
CA THR A 84 -19.74 -0.69 29.54
C THR A 84 -18.37 -1.23 29.07
N ILE A 85 -18.16 -1.38 27.77
CA ILE A 85 -16.94 -1.99 27.19
C ILE A 85 -16.28 -1.14 26.10
N MET A 86 -16.91 -0.06 25.65
CA MET A 86 -16.38 0.80 24.61
C MET A 86 -15.07 1.49 25.03
N THR A 87 -14.26 1.85 24.07
CA THR A 87 -13.17 2.81 24.26
C THR A 87 -13.73 4.21 24.10
N GLU A 88 -13.70 5.00 25.18
CA GLU A 88 -14.11 6.41 25.17
C GLU A 88 -13.09 7.29 24.46
N ASN A 89 -13.57 8.37 23.83
CA ASN A 89 -12.73 9.37 23.16
C ASN A 89 -11.63 8.78 22.26
N PRO A 90 -11.98 7.94 21.28
CA PRO A 90 -11.02 7.34 20.38
C PRO A 90 -10.31 8.40 19.54
N GLU A 91 -9.11 8.06 19.04
CA GLU A 91 -8.44 8.84 18.00
C GLU A 91 -9.32 8.92 16.76
N ILE A 92 -9.46 10.12 16.21
CA ILE A 92 -10.25 10.41 15.00
C ILE A 92 -9.36 10.92 13.87
N THR A 93 -9.89 10.91 12.63
CA THR A 93 -9.19 11.47 11.47
C THR A 93 -10.13 12.24 10.55
N ASP A 94 -9.54 13.07 9.71
CA ASP A 94 -10.24 13.83 8.68
C ASP A 94 -10.26 13.01 7.35
N PRO A 95 -11.35 13.08 6.56
CA PRO A 95 -11.44 12.36 5.28
C PRO A 95 -10.39 12.82 4.25
N ASN A 96 -9.81 14.01 4.40
CA ASN A 96 -8.74 14.52 3.56
C ASN A 96 -7.34 14.16 4.08
N ALA A 97 -7.23 13.52 5.25
CA ALA A 97 -5.94 13.14 5.81
C ALA A 97 -5.21 12.17 4.86
N PRO A 98 -3.89 12.33 4.67
CA PRO A 98 -3.09 11.39 3.91
C PRO A 98 -3.11 10.00 4.57
N CYS A 99 -3.36 8.96 3.79
CA CYS A 99 -3.36 7.56 4.29
C CYS A 99 -2.08 7.21 5.03
N LYS A 100 -0.93 7.72 4.58
CA LYS A 100 0.36 7.52 5.24
C LYS A 100 0.36 7.98 6.70
N ASP A 101 -0.18 9.16 6.96
CA ASP A 101 -0.14 9.78 8.30
C ASP A 101 -1.10 9.04 9.25
N VAL A 102 -2.26 8.63 8.74
CA VAL A 102 -3.21 7.81 9.50
C VAL A 102 -2.63 6.44 9.81
N LEU A 103 -1.95 5.80 8.85
CA LEU A 103 -1.29 4.52 9.07
C LEU A 103 -0.23 4.59 10.18
N VAL A 104 0.58 5.65 10.21
CA VAL A 104 1.57 5.87 11.27
C VAL A 104 0.88 5.99 12.63
N LYS A 105 -0.19 6.78 12.74
CA LYS A 105 -0.98 6.91 13.98
C LYS A 105 -1.54 5.55 14.45
N MET A 106 -2.08 4.75 13.53
CA MET A 106 -2.60 3.41 13.83
C MET A 106 -1.52 2.48 14.39
N ILE A 107 -0.31 2.51 13.78
CA ILE A 107 0.84 1.69 14.21
C ILE A 107 1.33 2.13 15.59
N ASP A 108 1.57 3.42 15.77
CA ASP A 108 2.11 3.99 17.01
C ASP A 108 1.13 3.83 18.18
N GLY A 109 -0.17 3.99 17.92
CA GLY A 109 -1.24 3.84 18.90
C GLY A 109 -1.74 2.41 19.11
N ASN A 110 -1.26 1.45 18.30
CA ASN A 110 -1.67 0.04 18.33
C ASN A 110 -3.19 -0.17 18.22
N PHE A 111 -3.84 0.60 17.35
CA PHE A 111 -5.25 0.44 16.99
C PHE A 111 -5.42 0.25 15.48
N ARG A 112 -6.50 -0.39 15.05
CA ARG A 112 -6.73 -0.79 13.66
C ARG A 112 -7.94 -0.14 13.00
N ASN A 113 -8.73 0.59 13.78
CA ASN A 113 -9.95 1.25 13.33
C ASN A 113 -9.93 2.70 13.81
N VAL A 114 -10.23 3.63 12.93
CA VAL A 114 -10.25 5.07 13.21
C VAL A 114 -11.55 5.68 12.70
N PRO A 115 -12.35 6.31 13.55
CA PRO A 115 -13.50 7.09 13.13
C PRO A 115 -13.07 8.28 12.27
N VAL A 116 -13.83 8.54 11.22
CA VAL A 116 -13.59 9.62 10.26
C VAL A 116 -14.64 10.69 10.46
N PHE A 117 -14.20 11.95 10.61
CA PHE A 117 -15.05 13.11 10.78
C PHE A 117 -14.75 14.17 9.74
N ASP A 118 -15.79 14.69 9.06
CA ASP A 118 -15.71 15.88 8.22
C ASP A 118 -16.27 17.07 9.04
N GLY A 119 -15.39 17.84 9.67
CA GLY A 119 -15.77 18.77 10.73
C GLY A 119 -16.38 18.02 11.92
N ASP A 120 -17.64 18.33 12.26
CA ASP A 120 -18.37 17.68 13.35
C ASP A 120 -19.25 16.50 12.89
N VAL A 121 -19.21 16.15 11.59
CA VAL A 121 -20.05 15.10 11.02
C VAL A 121 -19.28 13.77 10.97
N PHE A 122 -19.80 12.75 11.65
CA PHE A 122 -19.30 11.40 11.55
C PHE A 122 -19.54 10.83 10.16
N GLY A 123 -18.49 10.38 9.48
CA GLY A 123 -18.52 9.86 8.10
C GLY A 123 -18.44 8.33 8.01
N GLY A 124 -17.95 7.66 9.05
CA GLY A 124 -17.72 6.23 9.07
C GLY A 124 -16.44 5.83 9.82
N ILE A 125 -16.00 4.61 9.66
CA ILE A 125 -14.77 4.07 10.25
C ILE A 125 -13.87 3.58 9.13
N VAL A 126 -12.59 3.95 9.18
CA VAL A 126 -11.55 3.43 8.27
C VAL A 126 -10.66 2.43 8.99
N GLN A 127 -10.29 1.35 8.30
CA GLN A 127 -9.44 0.29 8.83
C GLN A 127 -8.00 0.40 8.33
N THR A 128 -7.06 -0.21 9.09
CA THR A 128 -5.66 -0.34 8.67
C THR A 128 -5.51 -1.00 7.30
N LEU A 129 -6.35 -2.01 6.98
CA LEU A 129 -6.29 -2.71 5.70
C LEU A 129 -6.64 -1.77 4.54
N GLU A 130 -7.75 -1.03 4.63
CA GLU A 130 -8.18 -0.05 3.61
C GLU A 130 -7.10 1.03 3.38
N ILE A 131 -6.52 1.54 4.48
CA ILE A 131 -5.42 2.51 4.41
C ILE A 131 -4.19 1.91 3.73
N ALA A 132 -3.82 0.67 4.04
CA ALA A 132 -2.67 -0.01 3.46
C ALA A 132 -2.89 -0.30 1.96
N GLU A 133 -4.07 -0.72 1.56
CA GLU A 133 -4.45 -0.96 0.17
C GLU A 133 -4.42 0.33 -0.65
N GLY A 134 -4.94 1.43 -0.09
CA GLY A 134 -4.85 2.75 -0.71
C GLY A 134 -3.40 3.19 -0.93
N LYS A 135 -2.54 2.97 0.06
CA LYS A 135 -1.11 3.28 -0.07
C LYS A 135 -0.39 2.38 -1.08
N LEU A 136 -0.72 1.10 -1.11
CA LEU A 136 -0.19 0.18 -2.10
C LEU A 136 -0.59 0.60 -3.53
N SER A 137 -1.85 0.95 -3.74
CA SER A 137 -2.37 1.42 -5.03
C SER A 137 -1.64 2.69 -5.50
N GLU A 138 -1.38 3.65 -4.60
CA GLU A 138 -0.60 4.86 -4.89
C GLU A 138 0.81 4.50 -5.39
N VAL A 139 1.52 3.62 -4.67
CA VAL A 139 2.88 3.20 -5.02
C VAL A 139 2.92 2.44 -6.35
N LEU A 140 1.96 1.57 -6.60
CA LEU A 140 1.86 0.83 -7.88
C LEU A 140 1.61 1.78 -9.05
N GLU A 141 0.75 2.77 -8.90
CA GLU A 141 0.46 3.76 -9.94
C GLU A 141 1.67 4.67 -10.21
N GLU A 142 2.40 5.08 -9.16
CA GLU A 142 3.63 5.84 -9.31
C GLU A 142 4.69 5.03 -10.08
N ASN A 143 4.90 3.78 -9.71
CA ASN A 143 5.80 2.87 -10.41
C ASN A 143 5.40 2.66 -11.88
N ARG A 144 4.10 2.54 -12.18
CA ARG A 144 3.61 2.43 -13.55
C ARG A 144 3.96 3.67 -14.35
N LYS A 145 3.70 4.86 -13.81
CA LYS A 145 4.01 6.15 -14.47
C LYS A 145 5.51 6.33 -14.70
N LEU A 146 6.35 5.96 -13.73
CA LEU A 146 7.80 6.01 -13.87
C LEU A 146 8.28 5.09 -14.98
N ARG A 147 7.76 3.88 -15.11
CA ARG A 147 8.09 2.94 -16.19
C ARG A 147 7.67 3.48 -17.56
N GLU A 148 6.49 4.10 -17.66
CA GLU A 148 6.02 4.73 -18.89
C GLU A 148 6.92 5.92 -19.30
N LEU A 149 7.34 6.76 -18.35
CA LEU A 149 8.26 7.87 -18.61
C LEU A 149 9.63 7.37 -19.05
N ILE A 150 10.19 6.36 -18.38
CA ILE A 150 11.45 5.73 -18.80
C ILE A 150 11.31 5.15 -20.21
N GLY A 151 10.21 4.46 -20.51
CA GLY A 151 9.94 3.92 -21.86
C GLY A 151 9.79 4.99 -22.94
N ARG A 152 9.40 6.22 -22.59
CA ARG A 152 9.35 7.36 -23.52
C ARG A 152 10.67 8.10 -23.66
N LEU A 153 11.45 8.18 -22.58
CA LEU A 153 12.76 8.86 -22.55
C LEU A 153 13.87 7.99 -23.14
N VAL A 154 13.69 6.67 -23.13
CA VAL A 154 14.56 5.71 -23.81
C VAL A 154 13.82 5.23 -25.08
N PRO A 155 13.91 5.96 -26.19
CA PRO A 155 13.38 5.47 -27.46
C PRO A 155 14.17 4.23 -27.85
N THR A 156 13.50 3.09 -27.83
CA THR A 156 14.11 1.76 -27.94
C THR A 156 15.08 1.48 -26.78
N ALA A 157 14.55 1.04 -25.64
CA ALA A 157 15.43 0.47 -24.60
C ALA A 157 16.21 -0.67 -25.26
N PHE A 158 17.46 -0.38 -25.63
CA PHE A 158 18.34 -1.41 -26.16
C PHE A 158 18.58 -2.40 -25.04
N TYR A 159 18.18 -3.62 -25.25
CA TYR A 159 18.41 -4.75 -24.36
C TYR A 159 19.00 -5.90 -25.18
N CYS A 160 19.67 -6.79 -24.52
CA CYS A 160 20.12 -8.02 -25.13
C CYS A 160 19.56 -9.25 -24.37
N THR A 161 19.60 -10.37 -25.03
CA THR A 161 19.28 -11.67 -24.45
C THR A 161 20.57 -12.46 -24.19
N SER A 162 20.51 -13.51 -23.36
CA SER A 162 21.68 -14.37 -23.10
C SER A 162 22.20 -15.13 -24.32
N GLY A 163 21.46 -15.12 -25.44
CA GLY A 163 21.86 -15.77 -26.70
C GLY A 163 22.40 -14.82 -27.75
N ASP A 164 22.39 -13.50 -27.50
CA ASP A 164 22.86 -12.51 -28.47
C ASP A 164 24.38 -12.52 -28.58
N ASP A 165 24.84 -12.13 -29.77
CA ASP A 165 26.24 -12.04 -30.12
C ASP A 165 26.90 -10.84 -29.38
N VAL A 166 27.99 -11.10 -28.70
CA VAL A 166 28.69 -10.10 -27.86
C VAL A 166 29.18 -8.89 -28.68
N ASP A 167 29.71 -9.14 -29.88
CA ASP A 167 30.26 -8.06 -30.72
C ASP A 167 29.16 -7.14 -31.22
N LYS A 168 28.01 -7.69 -31.60
CA LYS A 168 26.85 -6.89 -32.04
C LYS A 168 26.31 -6.08 -30.90
N VAL A 169 26.20 -6.66 -29.69
CA VAL A 169 25.74 -5.93 -28.52
C VAL A 169 26.67 -4.78 -28.18
N HIS A 170 28.00 -5.03 -28.18
CA HIS A 170 28.99 -3.99 -27.92
C HIS A 170 28.97 -2.89 -28.98
N GLN A 171 28.90 -3.26 -30.26
CA GLN A 171 28.81 -2.28 -31.36
C GLN A 171 27.60 -1.35 -31.15
N GLN A 172 26.44 -1.89 -30.84
CA GLN A 172 25.23 -1.11 -30.59
C GLN A 172 25.34 -0.25 -29.32
N MET A 173 26.04 -0.71 -28.28
CA MET A 173 26.34 0.12 -27.11
C MET A 173 27.17 1.33 -27.49
N VAL A 174 28.22 1.15 -28.28
CA VAL A 174 29.10 2.23 -28.75
C VAL A 174 28.33 3.22 -29.65
N GLU A 175 27.58 2.72 -30.63
CA GLU A 175 26.76 3.55 -31.53
C GLU A 175 25.74 4.41 -30.80
N ASN A 176 25.10 3.85 -29.76
CA ASN A 176 24.07 4.53 -28.98
C ASN A 176 24.61 5.23 -27.73
N LYS A 177 25.94 5.22 -27.50
CA LYS A 177 26.61 5.81 -26.32
C LYS A 177 26.06 5.29 -24.99
N LEU A 178 25.78 3.99 -24.90
CA LEU A 178 25.21 3.35 -23.73
C LEU A 178 26.35 2.84 -22.83
N PRO A 179 26.39 3.24 -21.55
CA PRO A 179 27.40 2.76 -20.60
C PRO A 179 27.12 1.33 -20.12
N CYS A 180 25.89 0.85 -20.30
CA CYS A 180 25.48 -0.51 -19.93
C CYS A 180 24.24 -0.93 -20.73
N VAL A 181 24.01 -2.27 -20.78
CA VAL A 181 22.86 -2.88 -21.44
C VAL A 181 22.23 -3.94 -20.52
N PRO A 182 20.90 -3.91 -20.30
CA PRO A 182 20.21 -4.94 -19.57
C PRO A 182 20.12 -6.23 -20.38
N VAL A 183 20.38 -7.36 -19.71
CA VAL A 183 20.12 -8.70 -20.22
C VAL A 183 18.71 -9.12 -19.84
N VAL A 184 17.86 -9.36 -20.83
CA VAL A 184 16.44 -9.68 -20.62
C VAL A 184 16.15 -11.12 -21.02
N ASN A 185 15.39 -11.82 -20.22
CA ASN A 185 14.84 -13.13 -20.56
C ASN A 185 13.38 -13.19 -20.12
N SER A 186 12.48 -13.64 -21.00
CA SER A 186 11.05 -13.78 -20.73
C SER A 186 10.43 -12.54 -20.08
N ASN A 187 10.74 -11.34 -20.61
CA ASN A 187 10.28 -10.03 -20.13
C ASN A 187 10.77 -9.62 -18.73
N ARG A 188 11.82 -10.26 -18.21
CA ARG A 188 12.47 -9.90 -16.95
C ARG A 188 13.92 -9.54 -17.17
N VAL A 189 14.36 -8.45 -16.54
CA VAL A 189 15.79 -8.12 -16.48
C VAL A 189 16.48 -9.13 -15.57
N MET A 190 17.39 -9.88 -16.14
CA MET A 190 18.17 -10.90 -15.42
C MET A 190 19.48 -10.34 -14.90
N ASP A 191 20.10 -9.42 -15.66
CA ASP A 191 21.39 -8.83 -15.35
C ASP A 191 21.60 -7.54 -16.15
N VAL A 192 22.73 -6.86 -15.91
CA VAL A 192 23.19 -5.69 -16.68
C VAL A 192 24.66 -5.91 -17.04
N ILE A 193 25.01 -5.68 -18.31
CA ILE A 193 26.39 -5.74 -18.79
C ILE A 193 26.87 -4.32 -19.01
N ALA A 194 27.97 -3.95 -18.35
CA ALA A 194 28.61 -2.65 -18.51
C ALA A 194 29.70 -2.68 -19.61
N ASP A 195 29.99 -1.52 -20.19
CA ASP A 195 30.97 -1.37 -21.27
C ASP A 195 32.35 -1.95 -20.90
N TYR A 196 32.82 -1.75 -19.67
CA TYR A 196 34.12 -2.28 -19.20
C TYR A 196 34.17 -3.82 -19.20
N GLU A 197 33.05 -4.51 -19.11
CA GLU A 197 33.00 -5.99 -19.13
C GLU A 197 33.31 -6.54 -20.53
N PHE A 198 32.97 -5.79 -21.58
CA PHE A 198 33.36 -6.12 -22.96
C PHE A 198 34.86 -5.91 -23.16
N LEU A 199 35.45 -4.86 -22.56
CA LEU A 199 36.89 -4.61 -22.66
C LEU A 199 37.74 -5.74 -22.09
N THR A 200 37.27 -6.41 -21.06
CA THR A 200 37.95 -7.59 -20.46
C THR A 200 37.93 -8.81 -21.37
N LEU A 201 37.03 -8.85 -22.34
CA LEU A 201 36.87 -9.94 -23.30
C LEU A 201 37.70 -9.70 -24.58
N ILE A 202 37.78 -8.45 -25.04
CA ILE A 202 38.50 -8.05 -26.28
C ILE A 202 40.03 -8.32 -26.20
N GLY A 203 40.58 -8.40 -24.98
CA GLY A 203 42.01 -8.70 -24.80
C GLY A 203 42.46 -10.15 -25.05
N LYS A 204 41.55 -11.04 -25.48
CA LYS A 204 41.85 -12.47 -25.77
C LYS A 204 41.37 -12.79 -27.18
N GLU A 205 42.29 -13.20 -28.05
CA GLU A 205 42.10 -13.48 -29.50
C GLU A 205 40.97 -14.49 -29.85
N ASP A 206 40.35 -15.13 -28.86
CA ASP A 206 39.26 -16.12 -29.06
C ASP A 206 37.85 -15.60 -28.82
N VAL A 207 37.63 -14.31 -28.64
CA VAL A 207 36.38 -13.72 -28.14
C VAL A 207 35.35 -13.40 -29.23
N LEU A 208 35.73 -13.45 -30.49
CA LEU A 208 34.86 -13.14 -31.64
C LEU A 208 33.63 -14.06 -31.81
N LYS A 209 33.45 -15.06 -30.94
CA LYS A 209 32.29 -15.97 -30.95
C LYS A 209 31.64 -16.19 -29.57
N ALA A 210 32.04 -15.45 -28.57
CA ALA A 210 31.41 -15.56 -27.26
C ALA A 210 30.00 -14.92 -27.27
N ASN A 211 29.06 -15.56 -26.59
CA ASN A 211 27.74 -14.99 -26.40
C ASN A 211 27.64 -14.27 -25.05
N VAL A 212 26.60 -13.47 -24.86
CA VAL A 212 26.36 -12.65 -23.63
C VAL A 212 26.38 -13.50 -22.37
N LYS A 213 26.01 -14.78 -22.43
CA LYS A 213 26.03 -15.69 -21.29
C LYS A 213 27.47 -16.01 -20.84
N GLU A 214 28.43 -16.10 -21.77
CA GLU A 214 29.84 -16.36 -21.46
C GLU A 214 30.52 -15.13 -20.86
N ALA A 215 30.11 -13.93 -21.28
CA ALA A 215 30.58 -12.67 -20.71
C ALA A 215 30.35 -12.57 -19.19
N LYS A 216 29.23 -13.12 -18.70
CA LYS A 216 28.87 -13.11 -17.28
C LYS A 216 29.40 -14.29 -16.46
N SER A 217 29.60 -15.46 -17.06
CA SER A 217 30.06 -16.66 -16.34
C SER A 217 31.52 -16.57 -15.85
N LYS A 218 32.26 -15.53 -16.23
CA LYS A 218 33.67 -15.31 -15.83
C LYS A 218 33.85 -14.36 -14.62
N LYS A 219 32.75 -13.97 -13.98
CA LYS A 219 32.74 -13.24 -12.69
C LYS A 219 32.58 -14.24 -11.52
N VAL A 220 33.58 -15.04 -11.22
CA VAL A 220 33.76 -15.76 -9.95
C VAL A 220 35.15 -15.50 -9.45
#